data_ce6327eb2716630560ba962c964e965b
#
_entry.id   ce6327eb2716630560ba962c964e965b
#
_cell.length_a   1.000
_cell.length_b   1.000
_cell.length_c   1.000
_cell.angle_alpha   90.00
_cell.angle_beta   90.00
_cell.angle_gamma   90.00
#
_symmetry.space_group_name_H-M   'P 1'
#
loop_
_entity.id
_entity.type
_entity.pdbx_description
1 polymer ?
#
loop_
_entity_poly.entity_id
_entity_poly.type
_entity_poly.pdbx_seq_one_letter_code
_entity_poly.pdbx_strand_id
1 'polypeptide(L)'
;MLNQIPQQIWIGLPAIIIAFALVSFAPVWGWPWIIAAALFVLFLSHHRNWRGRLTAPEINAGLQRIGDSPDVEDLRWFFEDDDGREFFMVNLIQMNEGTIPHPDTGKDVPAHKLVEDYSRPFFRAALARGGYPLLLVQRRGGDIDSWGASLADHPRWPLVNLVRYRSRRDMLQLVNHPAFTSIHRFKREAIAQTISFPSRMLMAGFASPPVLVGLVLSLCAALATVALLAAS
;
A
#
# COMPACT_ATOMS: atom_id res chain seq x y z
N MET A 1 -0.25 0.81 29.64
CA MET A 1 -0.51 0.48 28.22
C MET A 1 -1.69 1.32 27.77
N LEU A 2 -1.45 2.53 27.29
CA LEU A 2 -2.50 3.40 26.78
C LEU A 2 -2.82 2.97 25.35
N ASN A 3 -4.04 2.49 25.16
CA ASN A 3 -4.66 2.15 23.88
C ASN A 3 -4.62 3.40 22.98
N GLN A 4 -3.63 3.51 22.10
CA GLN A 4 -3.60 4.59 21.13
C GLN A 4 -4.67 4.32 20.07
N ILE A 5 -5.83 4.92 20.26
CA ILE A 5 -6.83 5.07 19.21
C ILE A 5 -6.13 5.83 18.07
N PRO A 6 -6.11 5.31 16.82
CA PRO A 6 -5.42 5.98 15.73
C PRO A 6 -5.94 7.41 15.57
N GLN A 7 -5.06 8.41 15.65
CA GLN A 7 -5.40 9.83 15.49
C GLN A 7 -6.18 10.14 14.18
N GLN A 8 -6.13 9.24 13.21
CA GLN A 8 -6.84 9.36 11.94
C GLN A 8 -8.37 9.23 12.03
N ILE A 9 -8.92 8.68 13.12
CA ILE A 9 -10.38 8.60 13.33
C ILE A 9 -10.95 9.97 13.66
N TRP A 10 -10.18 10.83 14.32
CA TRP A 10 -10.65 12.12 14.80
C TRP A 10 -10.85 13.19 13.73
N ILE A 11 -10.19 13.06 12.57
CA ILE A 11 -10.28 14.05 11.49
C ILE A 11 -11.49 13.78 10.57
N GLY A 12 -11.88 12.53 10.39
CA GLY A 12 -13.05 12.15 9.58
C GLY A 12 -14.39 12.35 10.29
N LEU A 13 -14.44 12.18 11.60
CA LEU A 13 -15.66 12.32 12.39
C LEU A 13 -16.25 13.75 12.35
N PRO A 14 -15.46 14.82 12.56
CA PRO A 14 -16.00 16.18 12.47
C PRO A 14 -16.55 16.51 11.08
N ALA A 15 -15.91 16.07 10.00
CA ALA A 15 -16.40 16.32 8.64
C ALA A 15 -17.75 15.64 8.38
N ILE A 16 -17.93 14.42 8.89
CA ILE A 16 -19.21 13.69 8.78
C ILE A 16 -20.29 14.35 9.63
N ILE A 17 -19.96 14.80 10.84
CA ILE A 17 -20.90 15.46 11.73
C ILE A 17 -21.34 16.82 11.16
N ILE A 18 -20.40 17.60 10.65
CA ILE A 18 -20.70 18.89 9.99
C ILE A 18 -21.55 18.67 8.74
N ALA A 19 -21.21 17.67 7.92
CA ALA A 19 -22.04 17.32 6.75
C ALA A 19 -23.45 16.93 7.16
N PHE A 20 -23.63 16.12 8.19
CA PHE A 20 -24.92 15.70 8.70
C PHE A 20 -25.73 16.86 9.28
N ALA A 21 -25.10 17.75 10.02
CA ALA A 21 -25.74 18.97 10.54
C ALA A 21 -26.22 19.89 9.43
N LEU A 22 -25.38 20.16 8.39
CA LEU A 22 -25.74 20.99 7.26
C LEU A 22 -26.90 20.39 6.42
N VAL A 23 -26.93 19.06 6.26
CA VAL A 23 -28.02 18.34 5.59
C VAL A 23 -29.35 18.49 6.33
N SER A 24 -29.31 18.50 7.67
CA SER A 24 -30.54 18.59 8.49
C SER A 24 -31.19 19.98 8.47
N PHE A 25 -30.41 21.04 8.18
CA PHE A 25 -30.88 22.42 8.19
C PHE A 25 -31.31 22.97 6.80
N ALA A 26 -30.91 22.34 5.70
CA ALA A 26 -31.26 22.81 4.36
C ALA A 26 -31.28 21.64 3.35
N PRO A 27 -32.41 20.91 3.22
CA PRO A 27 -32.49 19.67 2.43
C PRO A 27 -32.05 19.82 0.97
N VAL A 28 -32.29 20.95 0.32
CA VAL A 28 -31.89 21.18 -1.08
C VAL A 28 -30.37 21.36 -1.21
N TRP A 29 -29.74 22.01 -0.26
CA TRP A 29 -28.29 22.30 -0.24
C TRP A 29 -27.46 21.17 0.35
N GLY A 30 -28.10 20.19 0.95
CA GLY A 30 -27.45 19.06 1.62
C GLY A 30 -26.96 17.96 0.69
N TRP A 31 -27.51 17.83 -0.51
CA TRP A 31 -27.21 16.74 -1.42
C TRP A 31 -25.71 16.60 -1.78
N PRO A 32 -24.96 17.68 -2.08
CA PRO A 32 -23.53 17.55 -2.35
C PRO A 32 -22.76 16.93 -1.18
N TRP A 33 -23.14 17.22 0.06
CA TRP A 33 -22.51 16.69 1.26
C TRP A 33 -22.89 15.24 1.53
N ILE A 34 -24.14 14.86 1.24
CA ILE A 34 -24.55 13.43 1.33
C ILE A 34 -23.76 12.60 0.33
N ILE A 35 -23.63 13.09 -0.91
CA ILE A 35 -22.83 12.41 -1.94
C ILE A 35 -21.37 12.32 -1.51
N ALA A 36 -20.78 13.41 -1.03
CA ALA A 36 -19.40 13.42 -0.55
C ALA A 36 -19.18 12.43 0.61
N ALA A 37 -20.10 12.39 1.58
CA ALA A 37 -20.06 11.44 2.68
C ALA A 37 -20.18 9.99 2.21
N ALA A 38 -21.11 9.69 1.29
CA ALA A 38 -21.29 8.37 0.71
C ALA A 38 -20.03 7.89 -0.03
N LEU A 39 -19.44 8.77 -0.86
CA LEU A 39 -18.19 8.49 -1.57
C LEU A 39 -17.01 8.28 -0.59
N PHE A 40 -16.97 9.05 0.48
CA PHE A 40 -15.92 8.88 1.49
C PHE A 40 -16.06 7.56 2.25
N VAL A 41 -17.28 7.16 2.61
CA VAL A 41 -17.55 5.85 3.22
C VAL A 41 -17.17 4.72 2.27
N LEU A 42 -17.53 4.83 0.99
CA LEU A 42 -17.14 3.87 -0.04
C LEU A 42 -15.60 3.78 -0.16
N PHE A 43 -14.92 4.92 -0.20
CA PHE A 43 -13.46 4.96 -0.18
C PHE A 43 -12.89 4.29 1.07
N LEU A 44 -13.39 4.61 2.26
CA LEU A 44 -12.93 4.00 3.51
C LEU A 44 -13.19 2.49 3.55
N SER A 45 -14.31 2.04 2.98
CA SER A 45 -14.64 0.60 2.91
C SER A 45 -13.62 -0.18 2.08
N HIS A 46 -13.08 0.44 1.04
CA HIS A 46 -11.99 -0.13 0.24
C HIS A 46 -10.62 0.06 0.89
N HIS A 47 -10.38 1.21 1.52
CA HIS A 47 -9.07 1.59 2.07
C HIS A 47 -8.73 0.87 3.36
N ARG A 48 -9.71 0.53 4.20
CA ARG A 48 -9.51 -0.10 5.52
C ARG A 48 -9.79 -1.59 5.49
N ASN A 49 -9.11 -2.34 6.37
CA ASN A 49 -9.44 -3.73 6.63
C ASN A 49 -10.58 -3.81 7.66
N TRP A 50 -11.76 -4.22 7.21
CA TRP A 50 -12.92 -4.48 8.07
C TRP A 50 -13.05 -5.93 8.50
N ARG A 51 -12.25 -6.83 7.91
CA ARG A 51 -12.31 -8.27 8.16
C ARG A 51 -11.54 -8.71 9.41
N GLY A 52 -10.82 -7.79 10.05
CA GLY A 52 -10.00 -8.08 11.22
C GLY A 52 -8.77 -8.96 10.92
N ARG A 53 -8.31 -9.65 11.94
CA ARG A 53 -7.10 -10.49 11.89
C ARG A 53 -7.30 -11.73 11.02
N LEU A 54 -6.20 -12.26 10.51
CA LEU A 54 -6.13 -13.58 9.90
C LEU A 54 -6.49 -14.68 10.93
N THR A 55 -7.17 -15.71 10.45
CA THR A 55 -7.44 -16.91 11.25
C THR A 55 -6.39 -17.98 10.96
N ALA A 56 -6.16 -18.88 11.92
CA ALA A 56 -5.22 -19.98 11.74
C ALA A 56 -5.51 -20.87 10.49
N PRO A 57 -6.78 -21.20 10.18
CA PRO A 57 -7.10 -21.90 8.92
C PRO A 57 -6.71 -21.12 7.67
N GLU A 58 -6.93 -19.78 7.63
CA GLU A 58 -6.53 -18.94 6.49
C GLU A 58 -5.01 -18.94 6.30
N ILE A 59 -4.27 -18.83 7.41
CA ILE A 59 -2.79 -18.85 7.40
C ILE A 59 -2.29 -20.19 6.86
N ASN A 60 -2.76 -21.29 7.43
CA ASN A 60 -2.33 -22.64 7.03
C ASN A 60 -2.64 -22.92 5.55
N ALA A 61 -3.86 -22.60 5.10
CA ALA A 61 -4.23 -22.76 3.71
C ALA A 61 -3.41 -21.88 2.75
N GLY A 62 -3.05 -20.67 3.19
CA GLY A 62 -2.22 -19.74 2.42
C GLY A 62 -0.78 -20.21 2.32
N LEU A 63 -0.17 -20.63 3.43
CA LEU A 63 1.21 -21.13 3.46
C LEU A 63 1.36 -22.45 2.69
N GLN A 64 0.38 -23.36 2.78
CA GLN A 64 0.39 -24.58 2.00
C GLN A 64 0.46 -24.35 0.48
N ARG A 65 -0.16 -23.27 -0.01
CA ARG A 65 -0.11 -22.89 -1.44
C ARG A 65 1.21 -22.27 -1.84
N ILE A 66 1.90 -21.59 -0.91
CA ILE A 66 3.24 -21.04 -1.15
C ILE A 66 4.26 -22.18 -1.31
N GLY A 67 4.03 -23.33 -0.65
CA GLY A 67 4.89 -24.50 -0.71
C GLY A 67 6.17 -24.34 0.13
N ASP A 68 7.17 -25.17 -0.18
CA ASP A 68 8.45 -25.18 0.52
C ASP A 68 9.32 -23.99 0.05
N SER A 69 9.13 -22.85 0.68
CA SER A 69 10.00 -21.68 0.54
C SER A 69 10.98 -21.61 1.71
N PRO A 70 12.24 -21.22 1.51
CA PRO A 70 13.18 -21.00 2.61
C PRO A 70 12.65 -20.02 3.67
N ASP A 71 11.79 -19.09 3.26
CA ASP A 71 11.23 -18.03 4.11
C ASP A 71 9.88 -18.42 4.74
N VAL A 72 9.43 -19.68 4.63
CA VAL A 72 8.09 -20.10 5.09
C VAL A 72 7.91 -19.89 6.60
N GLU A 73 8.94 -20.12 7.41
CA GLU A 73 8.86 -19.92 8.86
C GLU A 73 8.72 -18.44 9.23
N ASP A 74 9.48 -17.56 8.58
CA ASP A 74 9.38 -16.10 8.76
C ASP A 74 8.01 -15.58 8.29
N LEU A 75 7.50 -16.13 7.17
CA LEU A 75 6.17 -15.82 6.69
C LEU A 75 5.09 -16.30 7.66
N ARG A 76 5.25 -17.50 8.25
CA ARG A 76 4.32 -18.02 9.26
C ARG A 76 4.25 -17.09 10.46
N TRP A 77 5.40 -16.78 11.04
CA TRP A 77 5.49 -15.86 12.17
C TRP A 77 4.84 -14.51 11.83
N PHE A 78 5.14 -13.95 10.67
CA PHE A 78 4.56 -12.69 10.20
C PHE A 78 3.03 -12.74 10.10
N PHE A 79 2.45 -13.83 9.61
CA PHE A 79 1.00 -13.95 9.49
C PHE A 79 0.32 -14.27 10.82
N GLU A 80 0.94 -15.03 11.70
CA GLU A 80 0.42 -15.36 13.03
C GLU A 80 0.39 -14.14 13.96
N ASP A 81 1.33 -13.21 13.82
CA ASP A 81 1.38 -11.93 14.54
C ASP A 81 0.41 -10.87 13.94
N ASP A 82 -0.55 -11.26 13.10
CA ASP A 82 -1.47 -10.32 12.47
C ASP A 82 -2.33 -9.57 13.50
N ASP A 83 -2.23 -8.23 13.48
CA ASP A 83 -3.04 -7.33 14.30
C ASP A 83 -4.29 -6.82 13.56
N GLY A 84 -4.52 -7.27 12.33
CA GLY A 84 -5.61 -6.83 11.46
C GLY A 84 -5.42 -5.45 10.83
N ARG A 85 -4.26 -4.83 11.03
CA ARG A 85 -3.96 -3.47 10.54
C ARG A 85 -3.20 -3.49 9.22
N GLU A 86 -3.09 -2.30 8.63
CA GLU A 86 -2.18 -2.06 7.51
C GLU A 86 -0.72 -2.21 7.94
N PHE A 87 0.11 -2.57 6.99
CA PHE A 87 1.55 -2.57 7.15
C PHE A 87 2.23 -2.06 5.87
N PHE A 88 3.50 -1.76 5.98
CA PHE A 88 4.32 -1.23 4.90
C PHE A 88 5.47 -2.18 4.63
N MET A 89 5.55 -2.70 3.41
CA MET A 89 6.70 -3.49 2.98
C MET A 89 7.78 -2.54 2.51
N VAL A 90 8.89 -2.51 3.24
CA VAL A 90 10.13 -1.87 2.81
C VAL A 90 10.85 -2.85 1.89
N ASN A 91 11.21 -2.40 0.70
CA ASN A 91 12.01 -3.19 -0.23
C ASN A 91 13.30 -2.41 -0.53
N LEU A 92 14.42 -2.99 -0.18
CA LEU A 92 15.75 -2.55 -0.56
C LEU A 92 16.13 -3.33 -1.81
N ILE A 93 16.47 -2.66 -2.89
CA ILE A 93 16.57 -3.28 -4.20
C ILE A 93 17.87 -2.86 -4.89
N GLN A 94 18.61 -3.86 -5.39
CA GLN A 94 19.68 -3.69 -6.35
C GLN A 94 19.30 -4.45 -7.64
N MET A 95 19.15 -3.71 -8.73
CA MET A 95 18.86 -4.31 -10.03
C MET A 95 20.12 -4.88 -10.66
N ASN A 96 19.96 -5.86 -11.55
CA ASN A 96 21.01 -6.30 -12.44
C ASN A 96 21.43 -5.15 -13.36
N GLU A 97 22.71 -5.07 -13.65
CA GLU A 97 23.26 -4.07 -14.59
C GLU A 97 23.14 -4.57 -16.04
N GLY A 98 23.04 -3.62 -16.96
CA GLY A 98 23.01 -3.93 -18.39
C GLY A 98 21.68 -4.53 -18.87
N THR A 99 21.79 -5.46 -19.81
CA THR A 99 20.66 -6.20 -20.41
C THR A 99 20.67 -7.64 -19.95
N ILE A 100 19.48 -8.20 -19.82
CA ILE A 100 19.25 -9.60 -19.43
C ILE A 100 18.22 -10.24 -20.36
N PRO A 101 18.27 -11.55 -20.59
CA PRO A 101 17.29 -12.23 -21.43
C PRO A 101 15.89 -12.11 -20.84
N HIS A 102 14.93 -11.70 -21.64
CA HIS A 102 13.54 -11.67 -21.24
C HIS A 102 12.98 -13.11 -21.15
N PRO A 103 12.40 -13.54 -20.03
CA PRO A 103 12.00 -14.93 -19.79
C PRO A 103 11.02 -15.52 -20.83
N ASP A 104 10.19 -14.69 -21.47
CA ASP A 104 9.19 -15.14 -22.45
C ASP A 104 9.70 -15.06 -23.89
N THR A 105 10.56 -14.12 -24.22
CA THR A 105 10.95 -13.84 -25.60
C THR A 105 12.40 -14.19 -25.91
N GLY A 106 13.22 -14.43 -24.88
CA GLY A 106 14.66 -14.64 -25.01
C GLY A 106 15.46 -13.42 -25.52
N LYS A 107 14.79 -12.29 -25.77
CA LYS A 107 15.48 -11.07 -26.23
C LYS A 107 16.12 -10.35 -25.05
N ASP A 108 17.31 -9.82 -25.28
CA ASP A 108 17.98 -9.00 -24.29
C ASP A 108 17.23 -7.67 -24.08
N VAL A 109 16.87 -7.41 -22.84
CA VAL A 109 16.16 -6.19 -22.42
C VAL A 109 16.83 -5.60 -21.17
N PRO A 110 16.78 -4.29 -20.98
CA PRO A 110 17.26 -3.68 -19.75
C PRO A 110 16.50 -4.21 -18.53
N ALA A 111 17.21 -4.42 -17.41
CA ALA A 111 16.61 -4.98 -16.18
C ALA A 111 15.39 -4.20 -15.69
N HIS A 112 15.38 -2.86 -15.81
CA HIS A 112 14.24 -2.03 -15.45
C HIS A 112 12.96 -2.37 -16.23
N LYS A 113 13.10 -2.86 -17.48
CA LYS A 113 11.95 -3.27 -18.29
C LYS A 113 11.23 -4.48 -17.70
N LEU A 114 11.98 -5.48 -17.23
CA LEU A 114 11.39 -6.62 -16.54
C LEU A 114 10.74 -6.21 -15.19
N VAL A 115 11.33 -5.23 -14.49
CA VAL A 115 10.69 -4.67 -13.29
C VAL A 115 9.36 -4.00 -13.64
N GLU A 116 9.25 -3.31 -14.77
CA GLU A 116 7.98 -2.74 -15.24
C GLU A 116 6.95 -3.83 -15.57
N ASP A 117 7.36 -4.88 -16.27
CA ASP A 117 6.50 -6.00 -16.66
C ASP A 117 6.01 -6.79 -15.45
N TYR A 118 6.78 -6.83 -14.35
CA TYR A 118 6.33 -7.30 -13.04
C TYR A 118 5.44 -6.28 -12.32
N SER A 119 5.89 -5.03 -12.21
CA SER A 119 5.29 -4.03 -11.30
C SER A 119 3.90 -3.59 -11.75
N ARG A 120 3.67 -3.46 -13.05
CA ARG A 120 2.39 -3.00 -13.60
C ARG A 120 1.21 -3.92 -13.23
N PRO A 121 1.25 -5.24 -13.49
CA PRO A 121 0.19 -6.14 -13.06
C PRO A 121 0.14 -6.31 -11.55
N PHE A 122 1.29 -6.30 -10.87
CA PHE A 122 1.36 -6.36 -9.41
C PHE A 122 0.60 -5.20 -8.75
N PHE A 123 0.88 -3.95 -9.16
CA PHE A 123 0.23 -2.80 -8.56
C PHE A 123 -1.27 -2.73 -8.90
N ARG A 124 -1.69 -3.18 -10.08
CA ARG A 124 -3.13 -3.30 -10.37
C ARG A 124 -3.82 -4.25 -9.40
N ALA A 125 -3.23 -5.40 -9.13
CA ALA A 125 -3.77 -6.38 -8.20
C ALA A 125 -3.70 -5.90 -6.73
N ALA A 126 -2.65 -5.16 -6.36
CA ALA A 126 -2.51 -4.54 -5.05
C ALA A 126 -3.55 -3.44 -4.83
N LEU A 127 -3.74 -2.53 -5.80
CA LEU A 127 -4.73 -1.46 -5.76
C LEU A 127 -6.16 -2.01 -5.61
N ALA A 128 -6.50 -3.08 -6.33
CA ALA A 128 -7.78 -3.75 -6.19
C ALA A 128 -8.03 -4.29 -4.77
N ARG A 129 -6.98 -4.46 -3.97
CA ARG A 129 -7.01 -4.90 -2.57
C ARG A 129 -6.71 -3.78 -1.56
N GLY A 130 -6.75 -2.52 -1.99
CA GLY A 130 -6.46 -1.36 -1.15
C GLY A 130 -4.98 -1.16 -0.83
N GLY A 131 -4.07 -1.89 -1.50
CA GLY A 131 -2.63 -1.67 -1.43
C GLY A 131 -2.16 -0.69 -2.51
N TYR A 132 -1.05 0.01 -2.28
CA TYR A 132 -0.49 0.94 -3.26
C TYR A 132 0.99 1.22 -2.98
N PRO A 133 1.77 1.61 -4.02
CA PRO A 133 3.11 2.11 -3.80
C PRO A 133 3.02 3.47 -3.08
N LEU A 134 3.73 3.60 -1.98
CA LEU A 134 3.74 4.82 -1.17
C LEU A 134 4.93 5.69 -1.52
N LEU A 135 6.09 5.08 -1.74
CA LEU A 135 7.34 5.76 -1.96
C LEU A 135 8.24 4.90 -2.85
N LEU A 136 8.92 5.53 -3.77
CA LEU A 136 10.06 4.97 -4.49
C LEU A 136 11.15 6.04 -4.55
N VAL A 137 12.31 5.75 -3.97
CA VAL A 137 13.46 6.65 -3.97
C VAL A 137 14.68 5.97 -4.55
N GLN A 138 15.47 6.75 -5.24
CA GLN A 138 16.75 6.34 -5.80
C GLN A 138 17.88 6.99 -5.01
N ARG A 139 18.85 6.18 -4.61
CA ARG A 139 20.07 6.65 -3.99
C ARG A 139 20.84 7.60 -4.92
N ARG A 140 21.33 8.70 -4.35
CA ARG A 140 22.16 9.69 -5.05
C ARG A 140 23.45 9.91 -4.24
N GLY A 141 24.52 9.22 -4.64
CA GLY A 141 25.84 9.35 -4.02
C GLY A 141 26.19 8.29 -2.99
N GLY A 142 27.28 8.49 -2.29
CA GLY A 142 27.84 7.61 -1.27
C GLY A 142 27.09 7.67 0.07
N ASP A 143 27.64 6.96 1.08
CA ASP A 143 27.19 7.09 2.45
C ASP A 143 27.71 8.41 3.03
N ILE A 144 26.80 9.19 3.62
CA ILE A 144 27.15 10.47 4.28
C ILE A 144 27.51 10.21 5.73
N ASP A 145 26.77 9.28 6.36
CA ASP A 145 26.98 8.85 7.74
C ASP A 145 26.82 7.34 7.83
N SER A 146 27.86 6.67 8.34
CA SER A 146 27.90 5.21 8.45
C SER A 146 28.86 4.80 9.56
N TRP A 147 28.32 4.11 10.57
CA TRP A 147 29.07 3.65 11.73
C TRP A 147 28.49 2.35 12.30
N GLY A 148 29.28 1.62 13.08
CA GLY A 148 28.83 0.49 13.90
C GLY A 148 28.97 -0.90 13.28
N ALA A 149 28.83 -1.08 11.96
CA ALA A 149 29.02 -2.37 11.28
C ALA A 149 30.14 -2.29 10.24
N SER A 150 30.72 -3.45 9.87
CA SER A 150 31.62 -3.51 8.72
C SER A 150 30.80 -3.22 7.47
N LEU A 151 31.04 -2.06 6.87
CA LEU A 151 30.31 -1.58 5.69
C LEU A 151 30.96 -2.02 4.38
N ALA A 152 32.11 -2.69 4.44
CA ALA A 152 32.88 -3.11 3.27
C ALA A 152 32.05 -4.00 2.31
N ASP A 153 31.16 -4.82 2.88
CA ASP A 153 30.35 -5.81 2.15
C ASP A 153 28.85 -5.43 2.09
N HIS A 154 28.48 -4.21 2.51
CA HIS A 154 27.09 -3.82 2.53
C HIS A 154 26.61 -3.40 1.13
N PRO A 155 25.53 -4.02 0.60
CA PRO A 155 24.93 -3.58 -0.66
C PRO A 155 24.53 -2.12 -0.54
N ARG A 156 24.88 -1.30 -1.54
CA ARG A 156 24.59 0.14 -1.52
C ARG A 156 23.14 0.46 -1.89
N TRP A 157 22.24 -0.48 -1.88
CA TRP A 157 20.80 -0.37 -2.13
C TRP A 157 20.41 0.84 -2.99
N PRO A 158 20.58 0.76 -4.33
CA PRO A 158 20.33 1.90 -5.21
C PRO A 158 18.86 2.35 -5.23
N LEU A 159 17.93 1.46 -4.89
CA LEU A 159 16.50 1.76 -4.84
C LEU A 159 15.91 1.32 -3.51
N VAL A 160 15.03 2.17 -2.96
CA VAL A 160 14.19 1.85 -1.81
C VAL A 160 12.74 2.09 -2.19
N ASN A 161 11.90 1.08 -2.01
CA ASN A 161 10.48 1.12 -2.31
C ASN A 161 9.68 0.82 -1.05
N LEU A 162 8.64 1.60 -0.81
CA LEU A 162 7.67 1.38 0.25
C LEU A 162 6.31 1.09 -0.36
N VAL A 163 5.77 -0.09 -0.06
CA VAL A 163 4.44 -0.50 -0.53
C VAL A 163 3.52 -0.67 0.67
N ARG A 164 2.40 0.05 0.66
CA ARG A 164 1.36 -0.16 1.64
C ARG A 164 0.52 -1.38 1.29
N TYR A 165 0.25 -2.22 2.27
CA TYR A 165 -0.77 -3.26 2.22
C TYR A 165 -1.86 -2.94 3.23
N ARG A 166 -3.13 -3.06 2.82
CA ARG A 166 -4.29 -2.83 3.68
C ARG A 166 -4.33 -3.82 4.86
N SER A 167 -3.88 -5.06 4.62
CA SER A 167 -3.80 -6.12 5.64
C SER A 167 -2.84 -7.22 5.21
N ARG A 168 -2.40 -8.04 6.18
CA ARG A 168 -1.62 -9.26 5.90
C ARG A 168 -2.44 -10.28 5.10
N ARG A 169 -3.77 -10.31 5.30
CA ARG A 169 -4.69 -11.12 4.49
C ARG A 169 -4.65 -10.75 3.01
N ASP A 170 -4.67 -9.46 2.68
CA ASP A 170 -4.61 -9.00 1.29
C ASP A 170 -3.28 -9.37 0.64
N MET A 171 -2.17 -9.29 1.38
CA MET A 171 -0.88 -9.78 0.91
C MET A 171 -0.89 -11.29 0.69
N LEU A 172 -1.38 -12.09 1.65
CA LEU A 172 -1.46 -13.54 1.54
C LEU A 172 -2.26 -13.97 0.32
N GLN A 173 -3.39 -13.30 0.06
CA GLN A 173 -4.21 -13.55 -1.14
C GLN A 173 -3.49 -13.13 -2.43
N LEU A 174 -2.73 -12.04 -2.40
CA LEU A 174 -2.00 -11.56 -3.56
C LEU A 174 -0.88 -12.51 -3.95
N VAL A 175 -0.05 -12.94 -3.00
CA VAL A 175 1.08 -13.85 -3.28
C VAL A 175 0.62 -15.25 -3.70
N ASN A 176 -0.56 -15.67 -3.26
CA ASN A 176 -1.20 -16.92 -3.66
C ASN A 176 -1.98 -16.84 -4.99
N HIS A 177 -2.08 -15.66 -5.60
CA HIS A 177 -2.81 -15.51 -6.85
C HIS A 177 -1.98 -16.06 -8.02
N PRO A 178 -2.54 -16.94 -8.89
CA PRO A 178 -1.78 -17.55 -9.99
C PRO A 178 -1.09 -16.54 -10.91
N ALA A 179 -1.75 -15.41 -11.19
CA ALA A 179 -1.15 -14.34 -11.99
C ALA A 179 0.08 -13.71 -11.30
N PHE A 180 0.15 -13.68 -9.97
CA PHE A 180 1.32 -13.22 -9.25
C PHE A 180 2.51 -14.18 -9.45
N THR A 181 2.27 -15.48 -9.29
CA THR A 181 3.32 -16.51 -9.46
C THR A 181 3.94 -16.44 -10.85
N SER A 182 3.12 -16.24 -11.89
CA SER A 182 3.60 -16.17 -13.27
C SER A 182 4.48 -14.95 -13.56
N ILE A 183 4.21 -13.80 -12.92
CA ILE A 183 5.00 -12.57 -13.12
C ILE A 183 6.20 -12.45 -12.18
N HIS A 184 6.23 -13.20 -11.08
CA HIS A 184 7.29 -13.10 -10.08
C HIS A 184 8.67 -13.46 -10.63
N ARG A 185 8.74 -14.31 -11.66
CA ARG A 185 9.98 -14.64 -12.38
C ARG A 185 10.65 -13.39 -12.98
N PHE A 186 9.88 -12.42 -13.51
CA PHE A 186 10.45 -11.17 -14.04
C PHE A 186 11.19 -10.38 -12.96
N LYS A 187 10.60 -10.31 -11.75
CA LYS A 187 11.26 -9.71 -10.60
C LYS A 187 12.56 -10.42 -10.25
N ARG A 188 12.55 -11.76 -10.22
CA ARG A 188 13.72 -12.57 -9.86
C ARG A 188 14.86 -12.43 -10.85
N GLU A 189 14.57 -12.35 -12.15
CA GLU A 189 15.58 -12.14 -13.19
C GLU A 189 16.14 -10.70 -13.18
N ALA A 190 15.28 -9.70 -12.90
CA ALA A 190 15.66 -8.29 -12.98
C ALA A 190 16.48 -7.81 -11.76
N ILE A 191 16.34 -8.47 -10.62
CA ILE A 191 16.90 -8.01 -9.35
C ILE A 191 18.09 -8.88 -8.95
N ALA A 192 19.25 -8.25 -8.82
CA ALA A 192 20.47 -8.91 -8.36
C ALA A 192 20.38 -9.26 -6.85
N GLN A 193 19.90 -8.31 -6.06
CA GLN A 193 19.73 -8.49 -4.61
C GLN A 193 18.53 -7.68 -4.13
N THR A 194 17.81 -8.23 -3.16
CA THR A 194 16.74 -7.52 -2.46
C THR A 194 16.58 -8.00 -1.02
N ILE A 195 16.26 -7.08 -0.15
CA ILE A 195 15.73 -7.37 1.19
C ILE A 195 14.35 -6.73 1.27
N SER A 196 13.37 -7.52 1.72
CA SER A 196 12.01 -7.04 1.91
C SER A 196 11.56 -7.38 3.33
N PHE A 197 11.11 -6.39 4.08
CA PHE A 197 10.62 -6.61 5.44
C PHE A 197 9.38 -5.78 5.76
N PRO A 198 8.44 -6.33 6.53
CA PRO A 198 7.26 -5.61 6.96
C PRO A 198 7.59 -4.56 8.01
N SER A 199 6.94 -3.43 7.93
CA SER A 199 7.16 -2.28 8.83
C SER A 199 5.83 -1.61 9.18
N ARG A 200 5.83 -0.88 10.29
CA ARG A 200 4.73 -0.01 10.69
C ARG A 200 5.14 1.45 10.52
N MET A 201 4.27 2.27 9.94
CA MET A 201 4.48 3.71 9.87
C MET A 201 4.41 4.32 11.26
N LEU A 202 5.49 4.92 11.71
CA LEU A 202 5.54 5.65 12.99
C LEU A 202 5.22 7.12 12.79
N MET A 203 5.71 7.71 11.69
CA MET A 203 5.52 9.11 11.33
C MET A 203 5.53 9.26 9.81
N ALA A 204 4.72 10.18 9.30
CA ALA A 204 4.74 10.58 7.90
C ALA A 204 4.69 12.11 7.81
N GLY A 205 5.54 12.68 6.96
CA GLY A 205 5.57 14.12 6.66
C GLY A 205 4.60 14.55 5.54
N PHE A 206 3.64 13.69 5.20
CA PHE A 206 2.65 13.94 4.15
C PHE A 206 1.25 13.54 4.63
N ALA A 207 0.21 14.14 4.01
CA ALA A 207 -1.17 13.79 4.33
C ALA A 207 -1.51 12.37 3.87
N SER A 208 -2.18 11.60 4.73
CA SER A 208 -2.63 10.26 4.38
C SER A 208 -3.75 10.31 3.33
N PRO A 209 -3.92 9.27 2.48
CA PRO A 209 -4.99 9.23 1.48
C PRO A 209 -6.40 9.51 2.03
N PRO A 210 -6.81 9.00 3.20
CA PRO A 210 -8.10 9.38 3.78
C PRO A 210 -8.26 10.87 4.04
N VAL A 211 -7.21 11.55 4.49
CA VAL A 211 -7.22 13.01 4.69
C VAL A 211 -7.37 13.74 3.36
N LEU A 212 -6.57 13.36 2.36
CA LEU A 212 -6.63 14.00 1.03
C LEU A 212 -7.99 13.79 0.37
N VAL A 213 -8.51 12.58 0.38
CA VAL A 213 -9.83 12.26 -0.20
C VAL A 213 -10.93 13.02 0.55
N GLY A 214 -10.88 13.07 1.89
CA GLY A 214 -11.84 13.83 2.69
C GLY A 214 -11.83 15.32 2.34
N LEU A 215 -10.64 15.92 2.22
CA LEU A 215 -10.49 17.34 1.84
C LEU A 215 -11.01 17.62 0.43
N VAL A 216 -10.67 16.78 -0.55
CA VAL A 216 -11.14 16.95 -1.94
C VAL A 216 -12.64 16.83 -2.01
N LEU A 217 -13.25 15.81 -1.41
CA LEU A 217 -14.70 15.63 -1.40
C LEU A 217 -15.42 16.78 -0.70
N SER A 218 -14.87 17.27 0.41
CA SER A 218 -15.42 18.42 1.14
C SER A 218 -15.37 19.70 0.29
N LEU A 219 -14.25 19.94 -0.41
CA LEU A 219 -14.12 21.07 -1.31
C LEU A 219 -15.11 20.99 -2.48
N CYS A 220 -15.25 19.84 -3.10
CA CYS A 220 -16.22 19.63 -4.18
C CYS A 220 -17.66 19.86 -3.70
N ALA A 221 -18.00 19.36 -2.52
CA ALA A 221 -19.33 19.57 -1.93
C ALA A 221 -19.58 21.05 -1.63
N ALA A 222 -18.60 21.77 -1.08
CA ALA A 222 -18.71 23.20 -0.80
C ALA A 222 -18.91 24.02 -2.08
N LEU A 223 -18.12 23.78 -3.13
CA LEU A 223 -18.25 24.44 -4.42
C LEU A 223 -19.61 24.17 -5.07
N ALA A 224 -20.08 22.93 -5.04
CA ALA A 224 -21.41 22.58 -5.55
C ALA A 224 -22.52 23.28 -4.77
N THR A 225 -22.40 23.37 -3.45
CA THR A 225 -23.36 24.11 -2.60
C THR A 225 -23.41 25.58 -2.96
N VAL A 226 -22.26 26.24 -3.13
CA VAL A 226 -22.18 27.65 -3.55
C VAL A 226 -22.81 27.86 -4.92
N ALA A 227 -22.55 26.97 -5.88
CA ALA A 227 -23.16 27.05 -7.22
C ALA A 227 -24.69 26.91 -7.19
N LEU A 228 -25.19 25.99 -6.35
CA LEU A 228 -26.65 25.84 -6.16
C LEU A 228 -27.27 27.07 -5.52
N LEU A 229 -26.61 27.68 -4.52
CA LEU A 229 -27.07 28.92 -3.87
C LEU A 229 -27.08 30.11 -4.83
N ALA A 230 -26.12 30.19 -5.74
CA ALA A 230 -26.06 31.28 -6.72
C ALA A 230 -27.08 31.12 -7.84
N ALA A 231 -27.63 29.93 -8.05
CA ALA A 231 -28.63 29.65 -9.09
C ALA A 231 -30.08 29.73 -8.59
N SER A 232 -30.29 29.88 -7.27
CA SER A 232 -31.62 30.01 -6.64
C SER A 232 -32.00 31.46 -6.41
#